data_a1ae88b9d9909997d7e6187c1cd4fe48
#
_entry.id   a1ae88b9d9909997d7e6187c1cd4fe48
#
_cell.length_a   1.000
_cell.length_b   1.000
_cell.length_c   1.000
_cell.angle_alpha   90.00
_cell.angle_beta   90.00
_cell.angle_gamma   90.00
#
_symmetry.space_group_name_H-M   'P 1'
#
loop_
_entity.id
_entity.type
_entity.pdbx_description
1 polymer ?
#
loop_
_entity_poly.entity_id
_entity_poly.type
_entity_poly.pdbx_seq_one_letter_code
_entity_poly.pdbx_strand_id
1 'polypeptide(L)'
;MIDLLNAVLARTGAGDKWQPISRWAIAGWLAFYVFFLLYAFHMHGGYLFIDSANLVVHEGGHLLFAWFGKTLGLWGGTILQWLAPLLLAAYFFHQRQSAAFAFCLFFFFENWLYTATYMADARAMVLPLVTAGNSDYVEHDWNTIFTSLGVLQYDTTIAAVVRAIGWCGMLACCLLYTSLFSD
;
A
#
# COMPACT_ATOMS: atom_id res chain seq x y z
N MET A 1 -8.54 20.44 -17.95
CA MET A 1 -8.06 19.67 -16.78
C MET A 1 -8.79 20.07 -15.50
N ILE A 2 -8.88 21.36 -15.16
CA ILE A 2 -9.61 21.88 -13.99
C ILE A 2 -11.13 21.58 -14.10
N ASP A 3 -11.71 21.71 -15.29
CA ASP A 3 -13.15 21.42 -15.50
C ASP A 3 -13.49 19.92 -15.38
N LEU A 4 -12.56 19.03 -15.75
CA LEU A 4 -12.70 17.59 -15.54
C LEU A 4 -12.63 17.24 -14.05
N LEU A 5 -11.69 17.86 -13.32
CA LEU A 5 -11.57 17.72 -11.88
C LEU A 5 -12.81 18.24 -11.15
N ASN A 6 -13.30 19.42 -11.55
CA ASN A 6 -14.53 20.00 -11.02
C ASN A 6 -15.78 19.18 -11.40
N ALA A 7 -15.82 18.57 -12.60
CA ALA A 7 -16.91 17.67 -13.00
C ALA A 7 -16.88 16.34 -12.23
N VAL A 8 -15.70 15.81 -11.94
CA VAL A 8 -15.51 14.63 -11.06
C VAL A 8 -15.89 14.98 -9.62
N LEU A 9 -15.50 16.15 -9.13
CA LEU A 9 -15.85 16.63 -7.79
C LEU A 9 -17.31 17.06 -7.67
N ALA A 10 -17.92 17.67 -8.69
CA ALA A 10 -19.33 18.09 -8.71
C ALA A 10 -20.34 16.95 -8.90
N ARG A 11 -19.91 15.79 -9.44
CA ARG A 11 -20.73 14.57 -9.42
C ARG A 11 -20.90 13.99 -8.01
N THR A 12 -20.27 14.57 -7.02
CA THR A 12 -20.41 14.26 -5.60
C THR A 12 -21.58 14.98 -4.95
N GLY A 13 -22.76 14.88 -5.54
CA GLY A 13 -24.02 15.02 -4.81
C GLY A 13 -24.28 13.79 -3.93
N ALA A 14 -23.22 13.18 -3.39
CA ALA A 14 -23.32 12.19 -2.34
C ALA A 14 -23.88 12.94 -1.13
N GLY A 15 -25.11 12.67 -0.75
CA GLY A 15 -25.69 13.15 0.49
C GLY A 15 -24.74 12.84 1.66
N ASP A 16 -24.92 13.47 2.81
CA ASP A 16 -24.06 13.29 4.00
C ASP A 16 -23.94 11.84 4.50
N LYS A 17 -24.71 10.92 3.95
CA LYS A 17 -24.78 9.51 4.38
C LYS A 17 -23.92 8.60 3.50
N TRP A 18 -23.27 7.66 4.14
CA TRP A 18 -22.57 6.57 3.47
C TRP A 18 -23.50 5.71 2.64
N GLN A 19 -23.01 5.19 1.52
CA GLN A 19 -23.80 4.30 0.66
C GLN A 19 -24.10 3.00 1.41
N PRO A 20 -25.37 2.57 1.47
CA PRO A 20 -25.74 1.35 2.16
C PRO A 20 -25.14 0.13 1.43
N ILE A 21 -24.70 -0.85 2.20
CA ILE A 21 -24.16 -2.11 1.69
C ILE A 21 -25.07 -3.24 2.13
N SER A 22 -25.32 -4.19 1.23
CA SER A 22 -26.09 -5.36 1.57
C SER A 22 -25.34 -6.25 2.59
N ARG A 23 -26.07 -6.90 3.51
CA ARG A 23 -25.50 -7.84 4.47
C ARG A 23 -24.66 -8.94 3.83
N TRP A 24 -24.99 -9.37 2.63
CA TRP A 24 -24.24 -10.37 1.89
C TRP A 24 -22.91 -9.82 1.39
N ALA A 25 -22.87 -8.58 0.93
CA ALA A 25 -21.62 -7.91 0.56
C ALA A 25 -20.72 -7.68 1.78
N ILE A 26 -21.30 -7.33 2.96
CA ILE A 26 -20.56 -7.22 4.21
C ILE A 26 -19.92 -8.57 4.55
N ALA A 27 -20.70 -9.65 4.53
CA ALA A 27 -20.20 -11.00 4.82
C ALA A 27 -19.08 -11.41 3.84
N GLY A 28 -19.26 -11.10 2.55
CA GLY A 28 -18.26 -11.40 1.53
C GLY A 28 -16.93 -10.65 1.75
N TRP A 29 -16.99 -9.37 2.10
CA TRP A 29 -15.80 -8.58 2.41
C TRP A 29 -15.10 -9.06 3.69
N LEU A 30 -15.85 -9.38 4.75
CA LEU A 30 -15.28 -9.93 5.97
C LEU A 30 -14.60 -11.28 5.72
N ALA A 31 -15.24 -12.16 4.94
CA ALA A 31 -14.64 -13.42 4.54
C ALA A 31 -13.33 -13.20 3.74
N PHE A 32 -13.32 -12.23 2.83
CA PHE A 32 -12.13 -11.85 2.09
C PHE A 32 -11.01 -11.38 3.03
N TYR A 33 -11.29 -10.46 3.96
CA TYR A 33 -10.27 -9.95 4.90
C TYR A 33 -9.71 -11.06 5.80
N VAL A 34 -10.58 -11.91 6.34
CA VAL A 34 -10.14 -13.06 7.17
C VAL A 34 -9.27 -14.00 6.35
N PHE A 35 -9.72 -14.38 5.15
CA PHE A 35 -8.93 -15.23 4.26
C PHE A 35 -7.57 -14.61 3.93
N PHE A 36 -7.55 -13.32 3.58
CA PHE A 36 -6.31 -12.62 3.24
C PHE A 36 -5.35 -12.54 4.43
N LEU A 37 -5.86 -12.22 5.63
CA LEU A 37 -5.05 -12.18 6.86
C LEU A 37 -4.45 -13.56 7.18
N LEU A 38 -5.23 -14.64 7.05
CA LEU A 38 -4.73 -16.00 7.23
C LEU A 38 -3.68 -16.37 6.19
N TYR A 39 -3.92 -15.99 4.92
CA TYR A 39 -2.95 -16.19 3.85
C TYR A 39 -1.65 -15.43 4.12
N ALA A 40 -1.71 -14.14 4.43
CA ALA A 40 -0.54 -13.33 4.74
C ALA A 40 0.22 -13.85 5.97
N PHE A 41 -0.51 -14.31 7.00
CA PHE A 41 0.09 -14.95 8.17
C PHE A 41 0.81 -16.25 7.81
N HIS A 42 0.20 -17.09 6.99
CA HIS A 42 0.79 -18.36 6.55
C HIS A 42 2.09 -18.16 5.74
N MET A 43 2.17 -17.10 4.94
CA MET A 43 3.35 -16.78 4.14
C MET A 43 4.55 -16.26 4.98
N HIS A 44 4.38 -16.06 6.29
CA HIS A 44 5.45 -15.71 7.25
C HIS A 44 6.34 -14.52 6.80
N GLY A 45 5.74 -13.52 6.14
CA GLY A 45 6.47 -12.37 5.62
C GLY A 45 7.16 -12.63 4.28
N GLY A 46 6.85 -13.75 3.62
CA GLY A 46 7.22 -14.00 2.23
C GLY A 46 6.40 -13.15 1.26
N TYR A 47 6.66 -13.35 -0.01
CA TYR A 47 6.00 -12.63 -1.10
C TYR A 47 4.54 -13.07 -1.25
N LEU A 48 3.62 -12.12 -1.20
CA LEU A 48 2.20 -12.35 -1.46
C LEU A 48 1.89 -12.21 -2.95
N PHE A 49 0.84 -12.88 -3.42
CA PHE A 49 0.49 -12.79 -4.84
C PHE A 49 0.18 -11.35 -5.29
N ILE A 50 -0.40 -10.54 -4.39
CA ILE A 50 -0.76 -9.14 -4.64
C ILE A 50 0.49 -8.24 -4.76
N ASP A 51 1.63 -8.69 -4.22
CA ASP A 51 2.89 -7.94 -4.28
C ASP A 51 3.39 -7.77 -5.73
N SER A 52 2.91 -8.59 -6.66
CA SER A 52 3.14 -8.37 -8.09
C SER A 52 2.54 -7.05 -8.58
N ALA A 53 1.35 -6.68 -8.08
CA ALA A 53 0.74 -5.37 -8.38
C ALA A 53 1.47 -4.25 -7.64
N ASN A 54 1.87 -4.48 -6.39
CA ASN A 54 2.67 -3.53 -5.60
C ASN A 54 3.99 -3.22 -6.30
N LEU A 55 4.66 -4.24 -6.86
CA LEU A 55 5.89 -4.08 -7.62
C LEU A 55 5.72 -3.18 -8.85
N VAL A 56 4.66 -3.38 -9.64
CA VAL A 56 4.38 -2.53 -10.82
C VAL A 56 4.19 -1.07 -10.42
N VAL A 57 3.47 -0.81 -9.33
CA VAL A 57 3.27 0.55 -8.79
C VAL A 57 4.59 1.11 -8.27
N HIS A 58 5.41 0.30 -7.61
CA HIS A 58 6.74 0.67 -7.12
C HIS A 58 7.65 1.13 -8.26
N GLU A 59 7.81 0.31 -9.28
CA GLU A 59 8.63 0.65 -10.46
C GLU A 59 8.09 1.90 -11.18
N GLY A 60 6.77 2.03 -11.29
CA GLY A 60 6.12 3.25 -11.80
C GLY A 60 6.47 4.48 -10.99
N GLY A 61 6.66 4.33 -9.68
CA GLY A 61 7.09 5.38 -8.77
C GLY A 61 8.49 5.89 -9.08
N HIS A 62 9.44 5.00 -9.31
CA HIS A 62 10.80 5.39 -9.73
C HIS A 62 10.77 6.23 -10.99
N LEU A 63 10.04 5.79 -12.02
CA LEU A 63 9.90 6.50 -13.28
C LEU A 63 9.25 7.89 -13.09
N LEU A 64 8.22 7.99 -12.28
CA LEU A 64 7.49 9.23 -12.04
C LEU A 64 8.34 10.25 -11.27
N PHE A 65 8.99 9.81 -10.18
CA PHE A 65 9.71 10.69 -9.28
C PHE A 65 11.17 10.97 -9.71
N ALA A 66 11.74 10.19 -10.65
CA ALA A 66 13.06 10.45 -11.21
C ALA A 66 13.19 11.84 -11.86
N TRP A 67 12.08 12.39 -12.36
CA TRP A 67 12.03 13.76 -12.93
C TRP A 67 12.36 14.85 -11.91
N PHE A 68 12.21 14.54 -10.61
CA PHE A 68 12.48 15.47 -9.50
C PHE A 68 13.88 15.27 -8.87
N GLY A 69 14.72 14.44 -9.49
CA GLY A 69 16.09 14.18 -9.07
C GLY A 69 16.30 12.80 -8.44
N LYS A 70 17.59 12.45 -8.29
CA LYS A 70 17.99 11.09 -7.87
C LYS A 70 17.39 10.66 -6.52
N THR A 71 17.40 11.54 -5.54
CA THR A 71 16.88 11.22 -4.20
C THR A 71 15.39 10.91 -4.24
N LEU A 72 14.59 11.77 -4.89
CA LEU A 72 13.15 11.50 -5.02
C LEU A 72 12.87 10.31 -5.94
N GLY A 73 13.68 10.10 -6.97
CA GLY A 73 13.63 8.90 -7.79
C GLY A 73 13.81 7.64 -6.97
N LEU A 74 14.82 7.59 -6.10
CA LEU A 74 15.10 6.44 -5.23
C LEU A 74 13.95 6.15 -4.25
N TRP A 75 13.37 7.17 -3.62
CA TRP A 75 12.22 7.02 -2.72
C TRP A 75 10.91 6.80 -3.47
N GLY A 76 10.89 7.11 -4.77
CA GLY A 76 9.70 7.20 -5.61
C GLY A 76 8.87 5.94 -5.64
N GLY A 77 9.53 4.78 -5.69
CA GLY A 77 8.87 3.47 -5.63
C GLY A 77 7.98 3.34 -4.41
N THR A 78 8.56 3.46 -3.23
CA THR A 78 7.80 3.36 -1.97
C THR A 78 6.79 4.48 -1.80
N ILE A 79 7.13 5.71 -2.21
CA ILE A 79 6.20 6.85 -2.12
C ILE A 79 4.94 6.58 -2.94
N LEU A 80 5.07 6.19 -4.21
CA LEU A 80 3.89 5.93 -5.05
C LEU A 80 3.09 4.74 -4.56
N GLN A 81 3.76 3.69 -4.13
CA GLN A 81 3.16 2.48 -3.59
C GLN A 81 2.27 2.76 -2.37
N TRP A 82 2.66 3.70 -1.51
CA TRP A 82 1.83 4.11 -0.36
C TRP A 82 0.81 5.18 -0.74
N LEU A 83 1.18 6.11 -1.61
CA LEU A 83 0.33 7.24 -2.00
C LEU A 83 -0.88 6.80 -2.82
N ALA A 84 -0.73 5.83 -3.72
CA ALA A 84 -1.79 5.39 -4.61
C ALA A 84 -3.03 4.86 -3.84
N PRO A 85 -2.92 3.91 -2.91
CA PRO A 85 -4.08 3.47 -2.13
C PRO A 85 -4.64 4.55 -1.22
N LEU A 86 -3.83 5.48 -0.70
CA LEU A 86 -4.32 6.62 0.10
C LEU A 86 -5.13 7.61 -0.73
N LEU A 87 -4.71 7.92 -1.95
CA LEU A 87 -5.47 8.79 -2.86
C LEU A 87 -6.80 8.14 -3.25
N LEU A 88 -6.80 6.83 -3.51
CA LEU A 88 -8.02 6.08 -3.77
C LEU A 88 -8.93 6.04 -2.53
N ALA A 89 -8.36 5.86 -1.34
CA ALA A 89 -9.12 5.92 -0.09
C ALA A 89 -9.77 7.30 0.09
N ALA A 90 -9.02 8.38 -0.11
CA ALA A 90 -9.55 9.75 -0.04
C ALA A 90 -10.68 9.98 -1.07
N TYR A 91 -10.52 9.48 -2.29
CA TYR A 91 -11.55 9.54 -3.31
C TYR A 91 -12.83 8.80 -2.88
N PHE A 92 -12.71 7.53 -2.43
CA PHE A 92 -13.87 6.75 -2.01
C PHE A 92 -14.50 7.25 -0.71
N PHE A 93 -13.70 7.83 0.19
CA PHE A 93 -14.22 8.54 1.36
C PHE A 93 -15.11 9.72 0.93
N HIS A 94 -14.64 10.50 -0.03
CA HIS A 94 -15.42 11.62 -0.58
C HIS A 94 -16.69 11.15 -1.29
N GLN A 95 -16.63 10.02 -1.99
CA GLN A 95 -17.78 9.38 -2.65
C GLN A 95 -18.73 8.66 -1.68
N ARG A 96 -18.41 8.64 -0.36
CA ARG A 96 -19.19 7.91 0.65
C ARG A 96 -19.34 6.40 0.36
N GLN A 97 -18.36 5.81 -0.33
CA GLN A 97 -18.30 4.38 -0.63
C GLN A 97 -17.52 3.62 0.43
N SER A 98 -18.21 3.15 1.46
CA SER A 98 -17.60 2.56 2.65
C SER A 98 -16.74 1.33 2.35
N ALA A 99 -17.21 0.40 1.51
CA ALA A 99 -16.46 -0.83 1.21
C ALA A 99 -15.17 -0.52 0.44
N ALA A 100 -15.24 0.33 -0.57
CA ALA A 100 -14.08 0.71 -1.36
C ALA A 100 -13.07 1.51 -0.52
N PHE A 101 -13.56 2.42 0.34
CA PHE A 101 -12.72 3.16 1.29
C PHE A 101 -11.98 2.23 2.24
N ALA A 102 -12.70 1.29 2.89
CA ALA A 102 -12.10 0.33 3.81
C ALA A 102 -11.09 -0.59 3.12
N PHE A 103 -11.41 -1.03 1.89
CA PHE A 103 -10.50 -1.83 1.08
C PHE A 103 -9.20 -1.08 0.75
N CYS A 104 -9.30 0.19 0.33
CA CYS A 104 -8.11 0.99 0.03
C CYS A 104 -7.23 1.24 1.25
N LEU A 105 -7.83 1.44 2.44
CA LEU A 105 -7.06 1.54 3.69
C LEU A 105 -6.42 0.20 4.05
N PHE A 106 -7.15 -0.91 3.90
CA PHE A 106 -6.59 -2.24 4.14
C PHE A 106 -5.40 -2.50 3.21
N PHE A 107 -5.55 -2.19 1.92
CA PHE A 107 -4.49 -2.34 0.94
C PHE A 107 -3.31 -1.40 1.18
N PHE A 108 -3.54 -0.18 1.68
CA PHE A 108 -2.47 0.70 2.14
C PHE A 108 -1.60 0.04 3.22
N PHE A 109 -2.21 -0.57 4.23
CA PHE A 109 -1.47 -1.24 5.30
C PHE A 109 -0.86 -2.57 4.85
N GLU A 110 -1.45 -3.25 3.88
CA GLU A 110 -0.85 -4.42 3.24
C GLU A 110 0.48 -4.06 2.56
N ASN A 111 0.54 -2.93 1.86
CA ASN A 111 1.77 -2.42 1.26
C ASN A 111 2.92 -2.21 2.27
N TRP A 112 2.61 -2.03 3.55
CA TRP A 112 3.63 -1.97 4.59
C TRP A 112 4.27 -3.33 4.86
N LEU A 113 3.54 -4.44 4.63
CA LEU A 113 4.12 -5.78 4.72
C LEU A 113 5.12 -6.01 3.59
N TYR A 114 4.75 -5.66 2.36
CA TYR A 114 5.64 -5.72 1.21
C TYR A 114 6.90 -4.87 1.43
N THR A 115 6.72 -3.61 1.80
CA THR A 115 7.83 -2.69 2.09
C THR A 115 8.73 -3.23 3.20
N ALA A 116 8.16 -3.80 4.27
CA ALA A 116 8.92 -4.39 5.35
C ALA A 116 9.74 -5.61 4.89
N THR A 117 9.21 -6.43 3.99
CA THR A 117 9.95 -7.56 3.40
C THR A 117 11.14 -7.06 2.59
N TYR A 118 10.98 -6.01 1.79
CA TYR A 118 12.04 -5.39 1.02
C TYR A 118 13.07 -4.68 1.93
N MET A 119 12.63 -3.98 2.98
CA MET A 119 13.52 -3.37 3.99
C MET A 119 14.40 -4.42 4.69
N ALA A 120 13.81 -5.57 5.05
CA ALA A 120 14.53 -6.63 5.77
C ALA A 120 15.63 -7.27 4.92
N ASP A 121 15.55 -7.17 3.60
CA ASP A 121 16.53 -7.67 2.64
C ASP A 121 17.66 -6.67 2.35
N ALA A 122 17.61 -5.47 2.90
CA ALA A 122 18.51 -4.37 2.54
C ALA A 122 20.01 -4.72 2.69
N ARG A 123 20.39 -5.54 3.68
CA ARG A 123 21.77 -6.04 3.82
C ARG A 123 22.02 -7.34 3.08
N ALA A 124 21.05 -8.24 3.09
CA ALA A 124 21.20 -9.57 2.52
C ALA A 124 21.19 -9.54 0.99
N MET A 125 20.38 -8.67 0.40
CA MET A 125 20.22 -8.48 -1.06
C MET A 125 20.02 -9.81 -1.81
N VAL A 126 19.14 -10.68 -1.26
CA VAL A 126 18.86 -12.00 -1.82
C VAL A 126 17.54 -12.04 -2.61
N LEU A 127 16.70 -11.01 -2.45
CA LEU A 127 15.46 -10.92 -3.23
C LEU A 127 15.78 -10.68 -4.72
N PRO A 128 15.05 -11.33 -5.63
CA PRO A 128 15.16 -11.05 -7.04
C PRO A 128 14.67 -9.62 -7.31
N LEU A 129 15.60 -8.74 -7.69
CA LEU A 129 15.27 -7.36 -8.02
C LEU A 129 14.82 -7.27 -9.48
N VAL A 130 13.84 -6.39 -9.72
CA VAL A 130 13.33 -6.05 -11.05
C VAL A 130 13.55 -4.56 -11.25
N THR A 131 13.94 -4.14 -12.43
CA THR A 131 14.04 -2.72 -12.79
C THR A 131 13.13 -2.37 -13.95
N ALA A 132 12.54 -1.19 -13.88
CA ALA A 132 11.87 -0.59 -15.02
C ALA A 132 12.94 0.01 -15.96
N GLY A 133 13.32 -0.74 -16.99
CA GLY A 133 14.28 -0.29 -18.00
C GLY A 133 15.37 -1.32 -18.32
N ASN A 134 16.25 -0.96 -19.24
CA ASN A 134 17.34 -1.80 -19.72
C ASN A 134 18.67 -1.40 -19.06
N SER A 135 18.72 -1.39 -17.72
CA SER A 135 19.96 -1.11 -17.01
C SER A 135 20.59 -2.42 -16.52
N ASP A 136 21.88 -2.61 -16.85
CA ASP A 136 22.66 -3.75 -16.36
C ASP A 136 22.95 -3.66 -14.85
N TYR A 137 22.59 -2.55 -14.21
CA TYR A 137 22.78 -2.31 -12.79
C TYR A 137 21.44 -2.17 -12.08
N VAL A 138 21.17 -3.13 -11.20
CA VAL A 138 19.98 -3.16 -10.37
C VAL A 138 20.37 -2.65 -8.98
N GLU A 139 19.83 -1.50 -8.59
CA GLU A 139 20.07 -0.89 -7.28
C GLU A 139 19.01 -1.39 -6.28
N HIS A 140 19.45 -1.77 -5.08
CA HIS A 140 18.54 -2.11 -4.00
C HIS A 140 18.19 -0.84 -3.22
N ASP A 141 16.98 -0.30 -3.39
CA ASP A 141 16.59 1.00 -2.83
C ASP A 141 16.86 1.11 -1.34
N TRP A 142 16.37 0.14 -0.56
CA TRP A 142 16.51 0.19 0.90
C TRP A 142 17.94 0.00 1.36
N ASN A 143 18.80 -0.71 0.61
CA ASN A 143 20.24 -0.73 0.90
C ASN A 143 20.83 0.68 0.76
N THR A 144 20.56 1.35 -0.36
CA THR A 144 21.06 2.70 -0.64
C THR A 144 20.50 3.72 0.36
N ILE A 145 19.18 3.67 0.64
CA ILE A 145 18.50 4.56 1.59
C ILE A 145 19.10 4.37 3.00
N PHE A 146 19.15 3.15 3.51
CA PHE A 146 19.63 2.87 4.86
C PHE A 146 21.12 3.13 5.02
N THR A 147 21.91 2.91 3.97
CA THR A 147 23.34 3.28 3.94
C THR A 147 23.50 4.80 4.04
N SER A 148 22.73 5.56 3.24
CA SER A 148 22.81 7.03 3.24
C SER A 148 22.37 7.65 4.57
N LEU A 149 21.46 6.97 5.30
CA LEU A 149 20.99 7.37 6.63
C LEU A 149 21.86 6.84 7.78
N GLY A 150 22.84 5.98 7.51
CA GLY A 150 23.68 5.37 8.53
C GLY A 150 22.98 4.36 9.44
N VAL A 151 21.86 3.77 8.97
CA VAL A 151 21.01 2.85 9.75
C VAL A 151 20.91 1.44 9.16
N LEU A 152 21.73 1.11 8.18
CA LEU A 152 21.67 -0.17 7.47
C LEU A 152 21.76 -1.39 8.42
N GLN A 153 22.52 -1.29 9.51
CA GLN A 153 22.64 -2.35 10.51
C GLN A 153 21.33 -2.66 11.26
N TYR A 154 20.34 -1.77 11.19
CA TYR A 154 19.05 -1.92 11.85
C TYR A 154 17.91 -2.29 10.87
N ASP A 155 18.22 -2.67 9.63
CA ASP A 155 17.29 -3.00 8.57
C ASP A 155 16.14 -3.93 9.01
N THR A 156 16.50 -5.07 9.63
CA THR A 156 15.52 -6.05 10.13
C THR A 156 14.69 -5.53 11.30
N THR A 157 15.28 -4.68 12.16
CA THR A 157 14.55 -4.06 13.27
C THR A 157 13.55 -3.03 12.77
N ILE A 158 13.96 -2.17 11.83
CA ILE A 158 13.08 -1.19 11.19
C ILE A 158 11.97 -1.92 10.44
N ALA A 159 12.32 -2.94 9.67
CA ALA A 159 11.36 -3.77 8.96
C ALA A 159 10.34 -4.43 9.90
N ALA A 160 10.76 -4.91 11.06
CA ALA A 160 9.84 -5.50 12.05
C ALA A 160 8.82 -4.47 12.57
N VAL A 161 9.24 -3.23 12.83
CA VAL A 161 8.34 -2.14 13.24
C VAL A 161 7.36 -1.80 12.13
N VAL A 162 7.85 -1.64 10.89
CA VAL A 162 7.01 -1.36 9.72
C VAL A 162 5.99 -2.48 9.50
N ARG A 163 6.41 -3.73 9.61
CA ARG A 163 5.53 -4.91 9.52
C ARG A 163 4.46 -4.92 10.61
N ALA A 164 4.84 -4.61 11.85
CA ALA A 164 3.89 -4.52 12.96
C ALA A 164 2.82 -3.45 12.72
N ILE A 165 3.21 -2.27 12.20
CA ILE A 165 2.28 -1.21 11.82
C ILE A 165 1.34 -1.70 10.72
N GLY A 166 1.84 -2.39 9.69
CA GLY A 166 1.04 -2.99 8.63
C GLY A 166 -0.03 -3.94 9.18
N TRP A 167 0.35 -4.88 10.04
CA TRP A 167 -0.59 -5.80 10.69
C TRP A 167 -1.64 -5.10 11.55
N CYS A 168 -1.21 -4.18 12.42
CA CYS A 168 -2.13 -3.40 13.25
C CYS A 168 -3.11 -2.59 12.40
N GLY A 169 -2.63 -1.98 11.32
CA GLY A 169 -3.46 -1.21 10.41
C GLY A 169 -4.50 -2.06 9.68
N MET A 170 -4.11 -3.22 9.13
CA MET A 170 -5.06 -4.14 8.49
C MET A 170 -6.14 -4.62 9.47
N LEU A 171 -5.75 -5.00 10.70
CA LEU A 171 -6.71 -5.40 11.74
C LEU A 171 -7.65 -4.25 12.12
N ALA A 172 -7.11 -3.03 12.26
CA ALA A 172 -7.93 -1.85 12.53
C ALA A 172 -8.93 -1.57 11.40
N CYS A 173 -8.54 -1.78 10.13
CA CYS A 173 -9.46 -1.65 8.99
C CYS A 173 -10.59 -2.68 9.04
N CYS A 174 -10.32 -3.92 9.46
CA CYS A 174 -11.37 -4.93 9.64
C CYS A 174 -12.37 -4.51 10.73
N LEU A 175 -11.88 -3.97 11.85
CA LEU A 175 -12.74 -3.46 12.94
C LEU A 175 -13.54 -2.23 12.50
N LEU A 176 -12.90 -1.29 11.78
CA LEU A 176 -13.59 -0.13 11.21
C LEU A 176 -14.70 -0.55 10.25
N TYR A 177 -14.44 -1.56 9.42
CA TYR A 177 -15.42 -2.09 8.48
C TYR A 177 -16.65 -2.65 9.23
N THR A 178 -16.44 -3.40 10.30
CA THR A 178 -17.56 -3.92 11.12
C THR A 178 -18.35 -2.81 11.80
N SER A 179 -17.67 -1.76 12.32
CA SER A 179 -18.33 -0.66 13.02
C SER A 179 -19.13 0.26 12.10
N LEU A 180 -18.70 0.45 10.86
CA LEU A 180 -19.42 1.28 9.87
C LEU A 180 -20.72 0.65 9.38
N PHE A 181 -20.97 -0.62 9.68
CA PHE A 181 -22.13 -1.40 9.21
C PHE A 181 -22.95 -2.02 10.33
N SER A 182 -22.65 -1.68 11.58
CA SER A 182 -23.40 -2.17 12.75
C SER A 182 -24.72 -1.40 13.01
N ASP A 183 -25.00 -0.35 12.27
CA ASP A 183 -26.22 0.45 12.25
C ASP A 183 -27.06 0.13 11.01
#